data_e2eeb5a2243a98b13c7ea823956675df
#
_entry.id   e2eeb5a2243a98b13c7ea823956675df
#
_cell.length_a   1.000
_cell.length_b   1.000
_cell.length_c   1.000
_cell.angle_alpha   90.00
_cell.angle_beta   90.00
_cell.angle_gamma   90.00
#
_symmetry.space_group_name_H-M   'P 1'
#
loop_
_entity.id
_entity.type
_entity.pdbx_description
1 polymer ?
#
loop_
_entity_poly.entity_id
_entity_poly.type
_entity_poly.pdbx_seq_one_letter_code
_entity_poly.pdbx_strand_id
1 'polypeptide(L)'
;MKKSRSKAFFISGGAGRVICSIPAFEKYAEESGDKDFTIVCEGGMDFYRGHPILQKHAYEVWHKGLFDQHLRNKDIVSPEPYRINEYFNQKCSLAQAFDIEINGLEEVRELSAPTITLNKTETITGYQALQEIKSQLNKDKALIIQPFGRTVTQMGEYLIDSSSRSFEVGNIINIIEQLREKYAIIVMAELALPIPDNEKHKVAVPREPNLRLWASMIKSAEHFLGCDSVGQHIAKALDKTATVVIGSTVPINISYPDDDKFDIIDIGADKGRNYAPIRMTMDDEKDRQNDEVMMMNEEDEQRVVDSCIKFLGKGKEFQGQFTPTQQQNVCTNPDHNHSDPNHTHNVPFGSIANTDTSPKEGTRKERRAAERAERKDQKLNLLDNKE
;
A
#
# COMPACT_ATOMS: atom_id res chain seq x y z
N MET A 1 -17.65 -0.26 41.39
CA MET A 1 -16.66 -0.48 40.33
C MET A 1 -16.54 0.81 39.53
N LYS A 2 -15.34 1.39 39.36
CA LYS A 2 -15.15 2.49 38.41
C LYS A 2 -15.42 1.96 37.01
N LYS A 3 -16.35 2.58 36.28
CA LYS A 3 -16.60 2.28 34.88
C LYS A 3 -15.28 2.53 34.12
N SER A 4 -14.75 1.53 33.41
CA SER A 4 -13.55 1.74 32.59
C SER A 4 -13.85 2.81 31.54
N ARG A 5 -12.89 3.68 31.27
CA ARG A 5 -13.05 4.67 30.19
C ARG A 5 -12.99 3.97 28.85
N SER A 6 -13.69 4.53 27.87
CA SER A 6 -13.52 4.12 26.47
C SER A 6 -12.09 4.37 26.00
N LYS A 7 -11.60 3.59 25.06
CA LYS A 7 -10.25 3.70 24.53
C LYS A 7 -10.20 4.49 23.24
N ALA A 8 -9.08 5.16 23.00
CA ALA A 8 -8.71 5.74 21.72
C ALA A 8 -7.36 5.15 21.27
N PHE A 9 -7.39 4.45 20.14
CA PHE A 9 -6.24 3.74 19.58
C PHE A 9 -5.59 4.56 18.47
N PHE A 10 -4.28 4.76 18.54
CA PHE A 10 -3.51 5.47 17.53
C PHE A 10 -2.73 4.48 16.67
N ILE A 11 -3.16 4.31 15.42
CA ILE A 11 -2.47 3.46 14.44
C ILE A 11 -1.51 4.34 13.64
N SER A 12 -0.24 4.28 14.00
CA SER A 12 0.82 4.98 13.30
C SER A 12 1.22 4.25 12.01
N GLY A 13 1.77 4.99 11.04
CA GLY A 13 2.33 4.44 9.82
C GLY A 13 1.37 4.37 8.64
N GLY A 14 1.59 3.41 7.75
CA GLY A 14 0.91 3.35 6.46
C GLY A 14 -0.31 2.44 6.42
N ALA A 15 -0.95 2.42 5.25
CA ALA A 15 -2.18 1.69 4.99
C ALA A 15 -2.10 0.17 5.25
N GLY A 16 -0.93 -0.46 5.06
CA GLY A 16 -0.73 -1.88 5.38
C GLY A 16 -0.98 -2.19 6.86
N ARG A 17 -0.51 -1.32 7.79
CA ARG A 17 -0.78 -1.48 9.22
C ARG A 17 -2.26 -1.34 9.54
N VAL A 18 -2.95 -0.41 8.89
CA VAL A 18 -4.40 -0.25 9.04
C VAL A 18 -5.12 -1.52 8.63
N ILE A 19 -4.82 -2.08 7.47
CA ILE A 19 -5.44 -3.32 6.99
C ILE A 19 -5.17 -4.48 7.97
N CYS A 20 -3.92 -4.64 8.41
CA CYS A 20 -3.55 -5.71 9.36
C CYS A 20 -4.22 -5.54 10.74
N SER A 21 -4.59 -4.32 11.14
CA SER A 21 -5.29 -4.09 12.42
C SER A 21 -6.80 -4.37 12.39
N ILE A 22 -7.40 -4.50 11.20
CA ILE A 22 -8.86 -4.71 11.06
C ILE A 22 -9.36 -5.89 11.89
N PRO A 23 -8.80 -7.11 11.79
CA PRO A 23 -9.30 -8.27 12.53
C PRO A 23 -9.24 -8.07 14.06
N ALA A 24 -8.19 -7.41 14.54
CA ALA A 24 -8.04 -7.10 15.96
C ALA A 24 -9.12 -6.14 16.46
N PHE A 25 -9.46 -5.11 15.67
CA PHE A 25 -10.53 -4.19 16.01
C PHE A 25 -11.93 -4.81 15.88
N GLU A 26 -12.14 -5.73 14.95
CA GLU A 26 -13.37 -6.51 14.88
C GLU A 26 -13.57 -7.27 16.20
N LYS A 27 -12.53 -7.95 16.69
CA LYS A 27 -12.55 -8.64 17.99
C LYS A 27 -12.75 -7.67 19.15
N TYR A 28 -12.09 -6.52 19.15
CA TYR A 28 -12.29 -5.50 20.18
C TYR A 28 -13.75 -5.03 20.24
N ALA A 29 -14.33 -4.73 19.08
CA ALA A 29 -15.72 -4.29 18.99
C ALA A 29 -16.74 -5.37 19.45
N GLU A 30 -16.41 -6.64 19.23
CA GLU A 30 -17.23 -7.79 19.63
C GLU A 30 -17.14 -8.08 21.14
N GLU A 31 -15.93 -8.06 21.72
CA GLU A 31 -15.63 -8.66 23.02
C GLU A 31 -15.49 -7.63 24.15
N SER A 32 -15.02 -6.40 23.88
CA SER A 32 -14.68 -5.43 24.92
C SER A 32 -15.87 -4.80 25.64
N GLY A 33 -17.04 -4.78 24.99
CA GLY A 33 -18.21 -4.01 25.47
C GLY A 33 -18.07 -2.48 25.35
N ASP A 34 -16.92 -1.97 24.91
CA ASP A 34 -16.68 -0.54 24.65
C ASP A 34 -17.35 -0.11 23.34
N LYS A 35 -18.51 0.55 23.44
CA LYS A 35 -19.29 1.01 22.28
C LYS A 35 -18.81 2.34 21.70
N ASP A 36 -17.92 3.04 22.38
CA ASP A 36 -17.48 4.39 22.06
C ASP A 36 -15.97 4.48 21.84
N PHE A 37 -15.31 3.38 21.51
CA PHE A 37 -13.89 3.44 21.17
C PHE A 37 -13.62 4.27 19.91
N THR A 38 -12.40 4.77 19.78
CA THR A 38 -11.96 5.57 18.63
C THR A 38 -10.69 4.97 18.04
N ILE A 39 -10.59 4.95 16.73
CA ILE A 39 -9.39 4.58 15.98
C ILE A 39 -8.89 5.83 15.27
N VAL A 40 -7.65 6.22 15.52
CA VAL A 40 -7.01 7.38 14.87
C VAL A 40 -5.87 6.88 14.00
N CYS A 41 -5.88 7.22 12.71
CA CYS A 41 -4.91 6.76 11.74
C CYS A 41 -4.05 7.91 11.21
N GLU A 42 -2.75 7.70 11.10
CA GLU A 42 -1.84 8.60 10.38
C GLU A 42 -1.99 8.48 8.86
N GLY A 43 -2.36 7.30 8.36
CA GLY A 43 -2.61 7.04 6.94
C GLY A 43 -3.42 5.77 6.74
N GLY A 44 -4.13 5.68 5.61
CA GLY A 44 -4.91 4.50 5.25
C GLY A 44 -6.26 4.34 5.96
N MET A 45 -6.76 5.36 6.67
CA MET A 45 -8.08 5.36 7.30
C MET A 45 -9.19 4.98 6.32
N ASP A 46 -9.01 5.31 5.06
CA ASP A 46 -9.94 4.95 3.99
C ASP A 46 -10.26 3.44 3.92
N PHE A 47 -9.39 2.55 4.40
CA PHE A 47 -9.64 1.12 4.40
C PHE A 47 -10.69 0.68 5.44
N TYR A 48 -11.04 1.53 6.40
CA TYR A 48 -12.22 1.30 7.26
C TYR A 48 -13.53 1.75 6.60
N ARG A 49 -13.49 2.52 5.49
CA ARG A 49 -14.69 2.99 4.80
C ARG A 49 -15.50 1.82 4.26
N GLY A 50 -16.80 1.82 4.54
CA GLY A 50 -17.71 0.74 4.19
C GLY A 50 -17.69 -0.45 5.14
N HIS A 51 -16.75 -0.51 6.08
CA HIS A 51 -16.73 -1.56 7.09
C HIS A 51 -17.94 -1.43 8.02
N PRO A 52 -18.74 -2.50 8.24
CA PRO A 52 -20.04 -2.39 8.92
C PRO A 52 -19.94 -1.89 10.36
N ILE A 53 -18.82 -2.16 11.03
CA ILE A 53 -18.61 -1.80 12.44
C ILE A 53 -17.62 -0.63 12.55
N LEU A 54 -16.44 -0.75 11.93
CA LEU A 54 -15.29 0.10 12.23
C LEU A 54 -15.35 1.49 11.58
N GLN A 55 -16.09 1.66 10.49
CA GLN A 55 -16.15 2.94 9.76
C GLN A 55 -16.52 4.13 10.67
N LYS A 56 -17.46 3.95 11.59
CA LYS A 56 -17.95 5.02 12.48
C LYS A 56 -16.98 5.36 13.62
N HIS A 57 -15.97 4.53 13.84
CA HIS A 57 -14.97 4.70 14.90
C HIS A 57 -13.63 5.24 14.38
N ALA A 58 -13.42 5.25 13.05
CA ALA A 58 -12.14 5.57 12.43
C ALA A 58 -12.06 7.03 11.98
N TYR A 59 -10.96 7.70 12.30
CA TYR A 59 -10.68 9.10 12.01
C TYR A 59 -9.22 9.29 11.59
N GLU A 60 -8.98 10.28 10.75
CA GLU A 60 -7.62 10.74 10.47
C GLU A 60 -7.07 11.59 11.61
N VAL A 61 -5.77 11.57 11.82
CA VAL A 61 -5.09 12.34 12.89
C VAL A 61 -5.33 13.85 12.79
N TRP A 62 -5.64 14.36 11.60
CA TRP A 62 -5.98 15.78 11.34
C TRP A 62 -7.48 16.06 11.26
N HIS A 63 -8.31 15.11 11.69
CA HIS A 63 -9.76 15.33 11.73
C HIS A 63 -10.12 16.55 12.58
N LYS A 64 -10.92 17.47 12.02
CA LYS A 64 -11.31 18.70 12.71
C LYS A 64 -12.15 18.38 13.95
N GLY A 65 -11.69 18.85 15.11
CA GLY A 65 -12.37 18.60 16.38
C GLY A 65 -12.08 17.23 16.99
N LEU A 66 -11.09 16.49 16.48
CA LEU A 66 -10.74 15.14 16.92
C LEU A 66 -10.62 15.06 18.46
N PHE A 67 -9.86 15.96 19.09
CA PHE A 67 -9.66 15.93 20.53
C PHE A 67 -10.97 16.13 21.30
N ASP A 68 -11.73 17.20 20.99
CA ASP A 68 -12.91 17.57 21.77
C ASP A 68 -14.08 16.59 21.60
N GLN A 69 -14.24 16.05 20.40
CA GLN A 69 -15.39 15.22 20.03
C GLN A 69 -15.13 13.72 20.25
N HIS A 70 -13.88 13.27 20.05
CA HIS A 70 -13.58 11.84 19.94
C HIS A 70 -12.51 11.32 20.91
N LEU A 71 -11.66 12.19 21.49
CA LEU A 71 -10.57 11.75 22.38
C LEU A 71 -10.75 12.17 23.84
N ARG A 72 -11.50 13.25 24.09
CA ARG A 72 -11.70 13.76 25.46
C ARG A 72 -12.28 12.67 26.37
N ASN A 73 -11.65 12.47 27.51
CA ASN A 73 -12.03 11.46 28.53
C ASN A 73 -11.85 10.00 28.10
N LYS A 74 -11.12 9.71 27.03
CA LYS A 74 -10.72 8.33 26.64
C LYS A 74 -9.32 8.01 27.14
N ASP A 75 -9.05 6.74 27.34
CA ASP A 75 -7.72 6.22 27.63
C ASP A 75 -6.99 6.03 26.28
N ILE A 76 -5.82 6.64 26.16
CA ILE A 76 -5.03 6.61 24.92
C ILE A 76 -4.19 5.33 24.88
N VAL A 77 -4.27 4.62 23.76
CA VAL A 77 -3.49 3.41 23.46
C VAL A 77 -2.80 3.60 22.12
N SER A 78 -1.51 3.38 22.08
CA SER A 78 -0.71 3.41 20.83
C SER A 78 -0.10 2.04 20.60
N PRO A 79 -0.78 1.14 19.91
CA PRO A 79 -0.26 -0.20 19.66
C PRO A 79 1.04 -0.18 18.85
N GLU A 80 2.08 -0.85 19.35
CA GLU A 80 3.34 -1.04 18.66
C GLU A 80 3.65 -2.53 18.48
N PRO A 81 2.99 -3.19 17.52
CA PRO A 81 3.00 -4.63 17.35
C PRO A 81 4.40 -5.22 17.11
N TYR A 82 5.33 -4.41 16.60
CA TYR A 82 6.71 -4.86 16.35
C TYR A 82 7.50 -5.13 17.63
N ARG A 83 7.02 -4.64 18.80
CA ARG A 83 7.65 -4.84 20.11
C ARG A 83 7.02 -5.99 20.90
N ILE A 84 6.04 -6.67 20.32
CA ILE A 84 5.45 -7.87 20.92
C ILE A 84 6.44 -9.00 20.87
N ASN A 85 6.62 -9.71 21.99
CA ASN A 85 7.59 -10.80 22.12
C ASN A 85 7.34 -11.93 21.10
N GLU A 86 6.07 -12.26 20.85
CA GLU A 86 5.63 -13.27 19.90
C GLU A 86 5.95 -12.85 18.45
N TYR A 87 5.77 -11.57 18.13
CA TYR A 87 6.14 -11.04 16.82
C TYR A 87 7.66 -11.01 16.65
N PHE A 88 8.39 -10.50 17.64
CA PHE A 88 9.85 -10.45 17.62
C PHE A 88 10.46 -11.82 17.42
N ASN A 89 9.91 -12.85 18.09
CA ASN A 89 10.36 -14.24 17.97
C ASN A 89 9.74 -15.00 16.80
N GLN A 90 9.16 -14.31 15.82
CA GLN A 90 8.59 -14.89 14.59
C GLN A 90 7.53 -15.97 14.86
N LYS A 91 6.67 -15.77 15.88
CA LYS A 91 5.62 -16.71 16.28
C LYS A 91 4.21 -16.26 15.90
N CYS A 92 4.07 -15.03 15.42
CA CYS A 92 2.77 -14.51 15.02
C CYS A 92 2.87 -13.49 13.87
N SER A 93 1.75 -13.30 13.20
CA SER A 93 1.58 -12.29 12.16
C SER A 93 1.43 -10.88 12.76
N LEU A 94 1.57 -9.85 11.91
CA LEU A 94 1.33 -8.47 12.28
C LEU A 94 -0.11 -8.26 12.79
N ALA A 95 -1.09 -8.95 12.20
CA ALA A 95 -2.48 -8.86 12.64
C ALA A 95 -2.67 -9.42 14.07
N GLN A 96 -2.05 -10.56 14.36
CA GLN A 96 -2.09 -11.19 15.69
C GLN A 96 -1.33 -10.36 16.73
N ALA A 97 -0.22 -9.73 16.35
CA ALA A 97 0.49 -8.80 17.23
C ALA A 97 -0.34 -7.55 17.56
N PHE A 98 -1.09 -7.01 16.58
CA PHE A 98 -2.09 -5.98 16.86
C PHE A 98 -3.17 -6.46 17.81
N ASP A 99 -3.63 -7.69 17.65
CA ASP A 99 -4.67 -8.26 18.50
C ASP A 99 -4.22 -8.37 19.96
N ILE A 100 -3.00 -8.82 20.20
CA ILE A 100 -2.41 -8.87 21.54
C ILE A 100 -2.47 -7.49 22.20
N GLU A 101 -2.01 -6.44 21.52
CA GLU A 101 -1.95 -5.09 22.09
C GLU A 101 -3.32 -4.40 22.22
N ILE A 102 -4.18 -4.53 21.22
CA ILE A 102 -5.50 -3.89 21.21
C ILE A 102 -6.43 -4.54 22.24
N ASN A 103 -6.41 -5.86 22.31
CA ASN A 103 -7.30 -6.65 23.19
C ASN A 103 -6.68 -7.01 24.53
N GLY A 104 -5.37 -6.75 24.73
CA GLY A 104 -4.67 -7.02 25.98
C GLY A 104 -4.54 -8.51 26.27
N LEU A 105 -4.18 -9.30 25.26
CA LEU A 105 -4.04 -10.74 25.34
C LEU A 105 -2.65 -11.13 25.83
N GLU A 106 -2.57 -12.27 26.50
CA GLU A 106 -1.29 -12.89 26.91
C GLU A 106 -0.77 -13.91 25.89
N GLU A 107 -1.64 -14.40 25.01
CA GLU A 107 -1.32 -15.45 24.03
C GLU A 107 -1.82 -15.08 22.64
N VAL A 108 -1.18 -15.65 21.62
CA VAL A 108 -1.58 -15.54 20.22
C VAL A 108 -2.85 -16.35 20.00
N ARG A 109 -3.81 -15.78 19.29
CA ARG A 109 -5.01 -16.51 18.84
C ARG A 109 -5.17 -16.43 17.33
N GLU A 110 -5.97 -17.31 16.78
CA GLU A 110 -6.36 -17.25 15.38
C GLU A 110 -7.30 -16.07 15.11
N LEU A 111 -7.09 -15.43 13.98
CA LEU A 111 -7.88 -14.32 13.49
C LEU A 111 -8.41 -14.62 12.09
N SER A 112 -9.58 -14.06 11.78
CA SER A 112 -10.06 -13.99 10.40
C SER A 112 -9.09 -13.16 9.54
N ALA A 113 -9.10 -13.39 8.22
CA ALA A 113 -8.38 -12.52 7.30
C ALA A 113 -8.93 -11.08 7.40
N PRO A 114 -8.09 -10.06 7.17
CA PRO A 114 -8.56 -8.69 7.06
C PRO A 114 -9.58 -8.56 5.91
N THR A 115 -10.51 -7.62 6.03
CA THR A 115 -11.55 -7.38 5.03
C THR A 115 -11.53 -5.95 4.55
N ILE A 116 -11.74 -5.74 3.24
CA ILE A 116 -11.94 -4.42 2.64
C ILE A 116 -13.29 -4.38 1.95
N THR A 117 -14.15 -3.46 2.37
CA THR A 117 -15.46 -3.26 1.74
C THR A 117 -15.37 -2.17 0.67
N LEU A 118 -15.49 -2.55 -0.59
CA LEU A 118 -15.59 -1.62 -1.71
C LEU A 118 -17.06 -1.36 -2.03
N ASN A 119 -17.42 -0.10 -2.22
CA ASN A 119 -18.76 0.24 -2.67
C ASN A 119 -18.96 -0.08 -4.16
N LYS A 120 -20.21 0.01 -4.64
CA LYS A 120 -20.54 -0.33 -6.01
C LYS A 120 -19.82 0.56 -7.04
N THR A 121 -19.73 1.86 -6.77
CA THR A 121 -19.03 2.81 -7.66
C THR A 121 -17.54 2.48 -7.75
N GLU A 122 -16.86 2.30 -6.62
CA GLU A 122 -15.45 1.89 -6.58
C GLU A 122 -15.21 0.60 -7.36
N THR A 123 -16.05 -0.41 -7.16
CA THR A 123 -15.95 -1.70 -7.85
C THR A 123 -16.11 -1.54 -9.36
N ILE A 124 -17.09 -0.76 -9.82
CA ILE A 124 -17.33 -0.51 -11.25
C ILE A 124 -16.16 0.28 -11.85
N THR A 125 -15.72 1.35 -11.19
CA THR A 125 -14.62 2.20 -11.68
C THR A 125 -13.33 1.40 -11.86
N GLY A 126 -12.92 0.62 -10.86
CA GLY A 126 -11.71 -0.20 -10.98
C GLY A 126 -11.83 -1.30 -12.03
N TYR A 127 -13.00 -1.92 -12.15
CA TYR A 127 -13.26 -2.90 -13.21
C TYR A 127 -13.15 -2.26 -14.60
N GLN A 128 -13.79 -1.11 -14.81
CA GLN A 128 -13.76 -0.40 -16.10
C GLN A 128 -12.34 0.03 -16.47
N ALA A 129 -11.60 0.62 -15.52
CA ALA A 129 -10.21 0.99 -15.72
C ALA A 129 -9.36 -0.21 -16.14
N LEU A 130 -9.55 -1.36 -15.50
CA LEU A 130 -8.83 -2.58 -15.82
C LEU A 130 -9.20 -3.10 -17.23
N GLN A 131 -10.49 -3.12 -17.60
CA GLN A 131 -10.93 -3.55 -18.93
C GLN A 131 -10.39 -2.62 -20.03
N GLU A 132 -10.34 -1.33 -19.78
CA GLU A 132 -9.73 -0.37 -20.70
C GLU A 132 -8.26 -0.68 -20.93
N ILE A 133 -7.48 -0.89 -19.87
CA ILE A 133 -6.06 -1.23 -19.98
C ILE A 133 -5.89 -2.57 -20.73
N LYS A 134 -6.66 -3.60 -20.38
CA LYS A 134 -6.60 -4.90 -21.06
C LYS A 134 -6.90 -4.77 -22.56
N SER A 135 -7.88 -3.95 -22.92
CA SER A 135 -8.22 -3.67 -24.32
C SER A 135 -7.10 -2.92 -25.04
N GLN A 136 -6.52 -1.89 -24.43
CA GLN A 136 -5.42 -1.10 -25.00
C GLN A 136 -4.16 -1.95 -25.21
N LEU A 137 -3.87 -2.87 -24.29
CA LEU A 137 -2.73 -3.77 -24.35
C LEU A 137 -3.02 -5.07 -25.15
N ASN A 138 -4.25 -5.27 -25.60
CA ASN A 138 -4.73 -6.46 -26.29
C ASN A 138 -4.46 -7.78 -25.55
N LYS A 139 -4.73 -7.82 -24.23
CA LYS A 139 -4.51 -8.97 -23.36
C LYS A 139 -5.75 -9.28 -22.52
N ASP A 140 -6.10 -10.55 -22.39
CA ASP A 140 -7.29 -11.00 -21.64
C ASP A 140 -7.07 -11.11 -20.13
N LYS A 141 -5.81 -11.19 -19.69
CA LYS A 141 -5.43 -11.31 -18.28
C LYS A 141 -4.50 -10.20 -17.84
N ALA A 142 -4.76 -9.67 -16.66
CA ALA A 142 -3.98 -8.58 -16.06
C ALA A 142 -3.20 -9.05 -14.83
N LEU A 143 -1.96 -8.60 -14.75
CA LEU A 143 -1.08 -8.69 -13.59
C LEU A 143 -0.82 -7.30 -13.06
N ILE A 144 -1.21 -7.05 -11.81
CA ILE A 144 -0.83 -5.82 -11.11
C ILE A 144 0.47 -6.08 -10.36
N ILE A 145 1.46 -5.21 -10.57
CA ILE A 145 2.79 -5.31 -9.95
C ILE A 145 3.00 -4.12 -9.02
N GLN A 146 3.27 -4.36 -7.73
CA GLN A 146 3.78 -3.35 -6.81
C GLN A 146 5.26 -3.60 -6.52
N PRO A 147 6.19 -2.93 -7.24
CA PRO A 147 7.62 -3.20 -7.10
C PRO A 147 8.22 -2.59 -5.83
N PHE A 148 7.62 -1.53 -5.30
CA PHE A 148 8.24 -0.72 -4.26
C PHE A 148 7.38 -0.57 -3.02
N GLY A 149 8.04 -0.56 -1.85
CA GLY A 149 7.48 -0.15 -0.57
C GLY A 149 7.47 1.38 -0.43
N ARG A 150 6.87 1.87 0.68
CA ARG A 150 6.75 3.31 0.97
C ARG A 150 8.08 4.02 1.23
N THR A 151 9.12 3.28 1.61
CA THR A 151 10.43 3.81 2.03
C THR A 151 11.37 4.10 0.86
N VAL A 152 10.98 3.73 -0.34
CA VAL A 152 11.77 4.04 -1.54
C VAL A 152 11.83 5.53 -1.78
N THR A 153 13.03 6.02 -2.02
CA THR A 153 13.32 7.42 -2.39
C THR A 153 14.16 7.47 -3.65
N GLN A 154 13.93 8.49 -4.46
CA GLN A 154 14.76 8.74 -5.63
C GLN A 154 15.92 9.66 -5.25
N MET A 155 17.14 9.22 -5.52
CA MET A 155 18.37 10.00 -5.35
C MET A 155 19.11 10.07 -6.70
N GLY A 156 18.91 11.15 -7.44
CA GLY A 156 19.41 11.26 -8.82
C GLY A 156 18.75 10.21 -9.73
N GLU A 157 19.56 9.34 -10.33
CA GLU A 157 19.09 8.24 -11.19
C GLU A 157 18.81 6.94 -10.42
N TYR A 158 19.13 6.90 -9.11
CA TYR A 158 18.98 5.71 -8.29
C TYR A 158 17.68 5.72 -7.49
N LEU A 159 17.07 4.56 -7.35
CA LEU A 159 15.98 4.29 -6.41
C LEU A 159 16.58 3.53 -5.22
N ILE A 160 16.46 4.10 -4.02
CA ILE A 160 17.02 3.53 -2.79
C ILE A 160 15.89 3.22 -1.83
N ASP A 161 15.85 1.98 -1.34
CA ASP A 161 14.96 1.54 -0.25
C ASP A 161 15.76 1.24 1.00
N SER A 162 15.74 2.14 1.98
CA SER A 162 16.41 1.94 3.28
C SER A 162 15.88 0.72 4.07
N SER A 163 14.73 0.19 3.68
CA SER A 163 14.13 -0.98 4.34
C SER A 163 14.51 -2.31 3.70
N SER A 164 15.14 -2.30 2.53
CA SER A 164 15.51 -3.50 1.74
C SER A 164 14.33 -4.46 1.51
N ARG A 165 13.13 -3.91 1.24
CA ARG A 165 11.91 -4.68 0.98
C ARG A 165 11.47 -4.61 -0.48
N SER A 166 11.88 -3.57 -1.19
CA SER A 166 11.49 -3.33 -2.59
C SER A 166 12.31 -4.18 -3.55
N PHE A 167 11.72 -4.47 -4.70
CA PHE A 167 12.47 -5.10 -5.79
C PHE A 167 13.64 -4.21 -6.25
N GLU A 168 14.75 -4.85 -6.59
CA GLU A 168 15.78 -4.20 -7.38
C GLU A 168 15.25 -3.86 -8.78
N VAL A 169 15.60 -2.66 -9.27
CA VAL A 169 15.05 -2.14 -10.54
C VAL A 169 15.36 -3.07 -11.71
N GLY A 170 16.58 -3.60 -11.79
CA GLY A 170 16.98 -4.53 -12.84
C GLY A 170 16.15 -5.81 -12.84
N ASN A 171 15.96 -6.42 -11.65
CA ASN A 171 15.20 -7.65 -11.50
C ASN A 171 13.73 -7.48 -11.90
N ILE A 172 13.07 -6.41 -11.43
CA ILE A 172 11.65 -6.22 -11.77
C ILE A 172 11.44 -5.90 -13.25
N ILE A 173 12.38 -5.22 -13.90
CA ILE A 173 12.36 -5.01 -15.36
C ILE A 173 12.47 -6.36 -16.08
N ASN A 174 13.41 -7.22 -15.70
CA ASN A 174 13.59 -8.55 -16.31
C ASN A 174 12.32 -9.41 -16.17
N ILE A 175 11.67 -9.38 -15.00
CA ILE A 175 10.41 -10.08 -14.76
C ILE A 175 9.29 -9.52 -15.65
N ILE A 176 9.17 -8.20 -15.76
CA ILE A 176 8.19 -7.53 -16.62
C ILE A 176 8.41 -7.93 -18.09
N GLU A 177 9.67 -7.91 -18.57
CA GLU A 177 10.00 -8.30 -19.95
C GLU A 177 9.54 -9.72 -20.30
N GLN A 178 9.68 -10.66 -19.38
CA GLN A 178 9.25 -12.05 -19.57
C GLN A 178 7.72 -12.23 -19.56
N LEU A 179 6.98 -11.35 -18.86
CA LEU A 179 5.54 -11.51 -18.68
C LEU A 179 4.71 -10.64 -19.64
N ARG A 180 5.21 -9.47 -20.09
CA ARG A 180 4.44 -8.51 -20.89
C ARG A 180 4.04 -8.99 -22.28
N GLU A 181 4.70 -10.03 -22.79
CA GLU A 181 4.28 -10.66 -24.03
C GLU A 181 2.91 -11.36 -23.89
N LYS A 182 2.65 -11.95 -22.70
CA LYS A 182 1.49 -12.81 -22.45
C LYS A 182 0.36 -12.12 -21.70
N TYR A 183 0.67 -11.11 -20.87
CA TYR A 183 -0.26 -10.50 -19.92
C TYR A 183 -0.27 -8.99 -20.00
N ALA A 184 -1.39 -8.37 -19.65
CA ALA A 184 -1.48 -6.94 -19.40
C ALA A 184 -0.78 -6.62 -18.08
N ILE A 185 0.41 -6.01 -18.17
CA ILE A 185 1.18 -5.60 -17.00
C ILE A 185 0.77 -4.20 -16.58
N ILE A 186 0.44 -4.04 -15.30
CA ILE A 186 0.02 -2.77 -14.69
C ILE A 186 0.91 -2.50 -13.48
N VAL A 187 1.72 -1.46 -13.53
CA VAL A 187 2.66 -1.13 -12.46
C VAL A 187 2.02 -0.15 -11.48
N MET A 188 1.91 -0.57 -10.23
CA MET A 188 1.44 0.23 -9.09
C MET A 188 2.66 0.87 -8.41
N ALA A 189 3.08 2.04 -8.88
CA ALA A 189 4.22 2.76 -8.31
C ALA A 189 4.00 4.28 -8.36
N GLU A 190 4.49 4.98 -7.33
CA GLU A 190 4.55 6.46 -7.31
C GLU A 190 5.78 6.99 -8.06
N LEU A 191 6.86 6.22 -8.07
CA LEU A 191 8.12 6.55 -8.75
C LEU A 191 8.16 5.91 -10.14
N ALA A 192 8.79 6.62 -11.07
CA ALA A 192 8.97 6.11 -12.42
C ALA A 192 9.91 4.90 -12.43
N LEU A 193 9.48 3.84 -13.12
CA LEU A 193 10.30 2.67 -13.38
C LEU A 193 10.83 2.79 -14.81
N PRO A 194 12.15 2.66 -15.05
CA PRO A 194 12.74 2.81 -16.38
C PRO A 194 12.50 1.56 -17.26
N ILE A 195 11.23 1.26 -17.52
CA ILE A 195 10.84 0.12 -18.35
C ILE A 195 11.21 0.42 -19.80
N PRO A 196 11.96 -0.46 -20.49
CA PRO A 196 12.30 -0.28 -21.88
C PRO A 196 11.05 -0.17 -22.77
N ASP A 197 11.06 0.78 -23.70
CA ASP A 197 9.96 0.93 -24.64
C ASP A 197 9.83 -0.31 -25.54
N ASN A 198 8.60 -0.71 -25.79
CA ASN A 198 8.28 -1.83 -26.66
C ASN A 198 6.91 -1.58 -27.30
N GLU A 199 6.94 -1.16 -28.55
CA GLU A 199 5.73 -0.82 -29.32
C GLU A 199 4.70 -1.97 -29.39
N LYS A 200 5.18 -3.20 -29.39
CA LYS A 200 4.33 -4.39 -29.52
C LYS A 200 3.73 -4.84 -28.18
N HIS A 201 4.50 -4.68 -27.09
CA HIS A 201 4.11 -5.17 -25.76
C HIS A 201 4.29 -4.08 -24.71
N LYS A 202 3.39 -3.10 -24.73
CA LYS A 202 3.40 -1.95 -23.80
C LYS A 202 3.04 -2.39 -22.37
N VAL A 203 3.43 -1.56 -21.40
CA VAL A 203 3.12 -1.73 -19.98
C VAL A 203 2.33 -0.50 -19.52
N ALA A 204 1.30 -0.71 -18.73
CA ALA A 204 0.52 0.39 -18.16
C ALA A 204 1.16 0.83 -16.82
N VAL A 205 1.39 2.13 -16.69
CA VAL A 205 1.91 2.75 -15.45
C VAL A 205 0.98 3.90 -15.04
N PRO A 206 -0.20 3.58 -14.47
CA PRO A 206 -1.15 4.61 -14.06
C PRO A 206 -0.59 5.45 -12.91
N ARG A 207 -0.71 6.79 -13.01
CA ARG A 207 -0.40 7.70 -11.91
C ARG A 207 -1.64 7.92 -11.03
N GLU A 208 -1.96 6.92 -10.24
CA GLU A 208 -3.15 6.92 -9.40
C GLU A 208 -2.77 6.98 -7.91
N PRO A 209 -3.06 8.07 -7.20
CA PRO A 209 -2.74 8.19 -5.78
C PRO A 209 -3.77 7.50 -4.87
N ASN A 210 -4.94 7.12 -5.40
CA ASN A 210 -6.04 6.58 -4.60
C ASN A 210 -5.87 5.06 -4.38
N LEU A 211 -5.48 4.67 -3.17
CA LEU A 211 -5.32 3.26 -2.81
C LEU A 211 -6.62 2.46 -2.88
N ARG A 212 -7.80 3.07 -2.73
CA ARG A 212 -9.07 2.36 -2.88
C ARG A 212 -9.37 2.03 -4.34
N LEU A 213 -8.95 2.89 -5.28
CA LEU A 213 -9.02 2.55 -6.70
C LEU A 213 -8.05 1.40 -7.05
N TRP A 214 -6.83 1.43 -6.51
CA TRP A 214 -5.92 0.29 -6.61
C TRP A 214 -6.52 -0.99 -6.02
N ALA A 215 -7.18 -0.91 -4.85
CA ALA A 215 -7.87 -2.06 -4.26
C ALA A 215 -8.96 -2.61 -5.20
N SER A 216 -9.73 -1.73 -5.85
CA SER A 216 -10.74 -2.14 -6.82
C SER A 216 -10.13 -2.76 -8.09
N MET A 217 -9.01 -2.25 -8.56
CA MET A 217 -8.28 -2.82 -9.69
C MET A 217 -7.68 -4.19 -9.32
N ILE A 218 -7.06 -4.33 -8.14
CA ILE A 218 -6.55 -5.61 -7.62
C ILE A 218 -7.68 -6.62 -7.50
N LYS A 219 -8.85 -6.21 -6.99
CA LYS A 219 -10.05 -7.08 -6.94
C LYS A 219 -10.44 -7.63 -8.30
N SER A 220 -10.29 -6.82 -9.34
CA SER A 220 -10.71 -7.16 -10.72
C SER A 220 -9.63 -7.83 -11.54
N ALA A 221 -8.36 -7.71 -11.16
CA ALA A 221 -7.21 -8.34 -11.83
C ALA A 221 -7.19 -9.86 -11.59
N GLU A 222 -6.48 -10.57 -12.44
CA GLU A 222 -6.32 -12.02 -12.32
C GLU A 222 -5.28 -12.39 -11.27
N HIS A 223 -4.22 -11.58 -11.12
CA HIS A 223 -3.15 -11.87 -10.17
C HIS A 223 -2.45 -10.58 -9.69
N PHE A 224 -1.80 -10.68 -8.53
CA PHE A 224 -0.98 -9.62 -7.94
C PHE A 224 0.45 -10.12 -7.73
N LEU A 225 1.45 -9.32 -8.10
CA LEU A 225 2.86 -9.51 -7.77
C LEU A 225 3.33 -8.33 -6.95
N GLY A 226 4.00 -8.58 -5.84
CA GLY A 226 4.54 -7.48 -5.04
C GLY A 226 5.62 -7.88 -4.05
N CYS A 227 6.16 -6.87 -3.39
CA CYS A 227 7.06 -6.99 -2.25
C CYS A 227 6.28 -6.87 -0.92
N ASP A 228 7.00 -6.86 0.21
CA ASP A 228 6.42 -6.54 1.53
C ASP A 228 5.92 -5.10 1.57
N SER A 229 4.69 -4.90 1.11
CA SER A 229 4.02 -3.60 1.08
C SER A 229 2.50 -3.75 1.13
N VAL A 230 1.79 -2.62 1.04
CA VAL A 230 0.32 -2.55 1.18
C VAL A 230 -0.45 -3.44 0.20
N GLY A 231 0.07 -3.64 -1.02
CA GLY A 231 -0.64 -4.38 -2.07
C GLY A 231 -0.91 -5.84 -1.72
N GLN A 232 0.02 -6.53 -1.05
CA GLN A 232 -0.23 -7.90 -0.59
C GLN A 232 -1.37 -7.98 0.43
N HIS A 233 -1.46 -7.00 1.33
CA HIS A 233 -2.53 -6.93 2.33
C HIS A 233 -3.89 -6.60 1.68
N ILE A 234 -3.89 -5.76 0.64
CA ILE A 234 -5.08 -5.51 -0.19
C ILE A 234 -5.50 -6.79 -0.91
N ALA A 235 -4.56 -7.50 -1.55
CA ALA A 235 -4.83 -8.75 -2.22
C ALA A 235 -5.46 -9.79 -1.27
N LYS A 236 -4.87 -9.95 -0.06
CA LYS A 236 -5.42 -10.83 0.99
C LYS A 236 -6.83 -10.43 1.39
N ALA A 237 -7.04 -9.15 1.70
CA ALA A 237 -8.33 -8.63 2.17
C ALA A 237 -9.45 -8.71 1.10
N LEU A 238 -9.08 -8.89 -0.16
CA LEU A 238 -9.99 -9.04 -1.30
C LEU A 238 -10.03 -10.48 -1.85
N ASP A 239 -9.42 -11.42 -1.14
CA ASP A 239 -9.39 -12.85 -1.48
C ASP A 239 -8.77 -13.14 -2.87
N LYS A 240 -7.70 -12.42 -3.24
CA LYS A 240 -6.98 -12.55 -4.51
C LYS A 240 -5.74 -13.41 -4.40
N THR A 241 -5.36 -14.01 -5.51
CA THR A 241 -4.07 -14.70 -5.63
C THR A 241 -2.92 -13.70 -5.70
N ALA A 242 -1.81 -14.02 -5.05
CA ALA A 242 -0.63 -13.16 -5.04
C ALA A 242 0.68 -13.96 -5.07
N THR A 243 1.67 -13.43 -5.77
CA THR A 243 3.08 -13.79 -5.62
C THR A 243 3.75 -12.67 -4.85
N VAL A 244 4.42 -12.99 -3.73
CA VAL A 244 5.05 -12.00 -2.87
C VAL A 244 6.51 -12.36 -2.65
N VAL A 245 7.41 -11.43 -3.01
CA VAL A 245 8.85 -11.60 -2.81
C VAL A 245 9.27 -10.92 -1.52
N ILE A 246 9.96 -11.65 -0.65
CA ILE A 246 10.36 -11.20 0.68
C ILE A 246 11.88 -11.30 0.83
N GLY A 247 12.49 -10.21 1.26
CA GLY A 247 13.92 -10.11 1.51
C GLY A 247 14.25 -9.88 2.99
N SER A 248 14.20 -8.65 3.46
CA SER A 248 14.62 -8.23 4.80
C SER A 248 13.66 -8.62 5.92
N THR A 249 12.40 -8.88 5.61
CA THR A 249 11.37 -9.27 6.59
C THR A 249 11.11 -10.78 6.57
N VAL A 250 10.30 -11.28 7.49
CA VAL A 250 10.03 -12.72 7.65
C VAL A 250 8.58 -13.03 7.27
N PRO A 251 8.33 -14.05 6.42
CA PRO A 251 7.00 -14.36 5.90
C PRO A 251 5.89 -14.46 6.94
N ILE A 252 6.11 -15.19 8.02
CA ILE A 252 5.10 -15.40 9.06
C ILE A 252 4.67 -14.10 9.73
N ASN A 253 5.58 -13.13 9.82
CA ASN A 253 5.26 -11.85 10.45
C ASN A 253 4.43 -10.93 9.55
N ILE A 254 4.73 -10.89 8.24
CA ILE A 254 4.23 -9.81 7.38
C ILE A 254 3.47 -10.29 6.15
N SER A 255 3.34 -11.59 5.93
CA SER A 255 2.66 -12.14 4.77
C SER A 255 1.71 -13.29 5.20
N TYR A 256 1.35 -14.15 4.25
CA TYR A 256 0.31 -15.16 4.43
C TYR A 256 0.79 -16.53 3.93
N PRO A 257 1.84 -17.12 4.56
CA PRO A 257 2.48 -18.34 4.07
C PRO A 257 1.57 -19.57 4.11
N ASP A 258 0.52 -19.55 4.93
CA ASP A 258 -0.42 -20.67 5.07
C ASP A 258 -1.64 -20.53 4.13
N ASP A 259 -1.68 -19.50 3.27
CA ASP A 259 -2.77 -19.28 2.31
C ASP A 259 -2.38 -19.86 0.93
N ASP A 260 -3.13 -20.82 0.42
CA ASP A 260 -2.92 -21.46 -0.87
C ASP A 260 -3.04 -20.52 -2.09
N LYS A 261 -3.62 -19.33 -1.89
CA LYS A 261 -3.68 -18.24 -2.87
C LYS A 261 -2.41 -17.39 -2.91
N PHE A 262 -1.51 -17.57 -1.95
CA PHE A 262 -0.26 -16.82 -1.84
C PHE A 262 0.93 -17.73 -2.10
N ASP A 263 1.74 -17.35 -3.07
CA ASP A 263 3.06 -17.95 -3.28
C ASP A 263 4.12 -16.97 -2.75
N ILE A 264 4.74 -17.34 -1.62
CA ILE A 264 5.73 -16.52 -0.93
C ILE A 264 7.13 -16.97 -1.35
N ILE A 265 7.84 -16.11 -2.06
CA ILE A 265 9.22 -16.34 -2.48
C ILE A 265 10.14 -15.63 -1.50
N ASP A 266 10.66 -16.38 -0.54
CA ASP A 266 11.51 -15.86 0.53
C ASP A 266 12.98 -15.91 0.13
N ILE A 267 13.44 -14.93 -0.64
CA ILE A 267 14.84 -14.83 -1.06
C ILE A 267 15.78 -14.41 0.07
N GLY A 268 15.25 -13.79 1.13
CA GLY A 268 16.06 -13.39 2.28
C GLY A 268 16.51 -14.56 3.15
N ALA A 269 15.74 -15.66 3.19
CA ALA A 269 16.13 -16.86 3.94
C ALA A 269 17.44 -17.44 3.43
N ASP A 270 17.58 -17.57 2.11
CA ASP A 270 18.75 -18.14 1.47
C ASP A 270 19.99 -17.23 1.57
N LYS A 271 19.79 -15.94 1.77
CA LYS A 271 20.85 -14.91 1.82
C LYS A 271 21.28 -14.53 3.24
N GLY A 272 20.72 -15.19 4.25
CA GLY A 272 21.09 -14.93 5.64
C GLY A 272 20.71 -13.51 6.09
N ARG A 273 19.44 -13.10 5.79
CA ARG A 273 18.94 -11.79 6.22
C ARG A 273 19.27 -11.49 7.68
N ASN A 274 19.62 -10.26 7.95
CA ASN A 274 19.67 -9.75 9.31
C ASN A 274 18.25 -9.38 9.76
N TYR A 275 17.64 -10.22 10.59
CA TYR A 275 16.31 -9.97 11.10
C TYR A 275 16.34 -8.93 12.20
N ALA A 276 15.76 -7.78 11.93
CA ALA A 276 15.45 -6.77 12.93
C ALA A 276 14.00 -6.31 12.71
N PRO A 277 13.13 -6.45 13.71
CA PRO A 277 11.76 -5.96 13.59
C PRO A 277 11.74 -4.45 13.38
N ILE A 278 10.83 -4.00 12.55
CA ILE A 278 10.62 -2.59 12.29
C ILE A 278 10.31 -1.86 13.61
N ARG A 279 10.89 -0.67 13.84
CA ARG A 279 10.64 0.20 14.98
C ARG A 279 11.04 -0.36 16.36
N MET A 280 11.97 -1.30 16.42
CA MET A 280 12.53 -1.76 17.69
C MET A 280 13.40 -0.71 18.36
N THR A 281 14.22 -0.03 17.59
CA THR A 281 15.15 1.00 18.05
C THR A 281 14.91 2.33 17.34
N MET A 282 15.53 3.40 17.86
CA MET A 282 15.55 4.70 17.18
C MET A 282 16.54 4.71 16.00
N ASP A 283 17.46 3.76 15.94
CA ASP A 283 18.47 3.58 14.89
C ASP A 283 18.08 2.46 13.91
N ASP A 284 16.79 2.33 13.59
CA ASP A 284 16.23 1.30 12.70
C ASP A 284 17.02 1.08 11.41
N GLU A 285 17.56 2.15 10.82
CA GLU A 285 18.31 2.08 9.57
C GLU A 285 19.66 1.36 9.73
N LYS A 286 20.33 1.52 10.87
CA LYS A 286 21.60 0.86 11.14
C LYS A 286 21.43 -0.61 11.50
N ASP A 287 20.38 -0.92 12.24
CA ASP A 287 20.12 -2.28 12.73
C ASP A 287 19.58 -3.20 11.62
N ARG A 288 19.13 -2.62 10.50
CA ARG A 288 18.53 -3.36 9.38
C ARG A 288 19.37 -3.32 8.10
N GLN A 289 20.68 -3.39 8.24
CA GLN A 289 21.56 -3.53 7.07
C GLN A 289 21.33 -4.89 6.41
N ASN A 290 20.57 -4.87 5.34
CA ASN A 290 20.25 -6.01 4.50
C ASN A 290 20.57 -5.67 3.04
N ASP A 291 21.75 -5.09 2.82
CA ASP A 291 22.21 -4.71 1.50
C ASP A 291 22.16 -5.93 0.56
N GLU A 292 21.70 -5.72 -0.65
CA GLU A 292 21.59 -6.75 -1.69
C GLU A 292 20.66 -7.94 -1.37
N VAL A 293 19.95 -7.95 -0.22
CA VAL A 293 19.07 -9.09 0.13
C VAL A 293 17.94 -9.27 -0.88
N MET A 294 17.48 -8.17 -1.52
CA MET A 294 16.46 -8.20 -2.56
C MET A 294 17.01 -8.36 -3.99
N MET A 295 18.33 -8.42 -4.16
CA MET A 295 18.95 -8.71 -5.46
C MET A 295 18.71 -10.17 -5.83
N MET A 296 18.01 -10.42 -6.93
CA MET A 296 17.70 -11.76 -7.43
C MET A 296 18.72 -12.17 -8.51
N ASN A 297 19.06 -13.45 -8.52
CA ASN A 297 19.73 -14.08 -9.65
C ASN A 297 18.68 -14.56 -10.69
N GLU A 298 19.12 -15.10 -11.81
CA GLU A 298 18.23 -15.59 -12.89
C GLU A 298 17.28 -16.70 -12.42
N GLU A 299 17.69 -17.55 -11.50
CA GLU A 299 16.87 -18.61 -10.92
C GLU A 299 15.76 -18.04 -10.04
N ASP A 300 16.07 -17.04 -9.21
CA ASP A 300 15.09 -16.33 -8.39
C ASP A 300 14.07 -15.60 -9.26
N GLU A 301 14.51 -14.87 -10.31
CA GLU A 301 13.63 -14.23 -11.27
C GLU A 301 12.70 -15.23 -11.95
N GLN A 302 13.22 -16.38 -12.39
CA GLN A 302 12.45 -17.43 -13.02
C GLN A 302 11.39 -18.01 -12.05
N ARG A 303 11.73 -18.21 -10.78
CA ARG A 303 10.76 -18.65 -9.75
C ARG A 303 9.59 -17.65 -9.63
N VAL A 304 9.85 -16.35 -9.67
CA VAL A 304 8.80 -15.31 -9.64
C VAL A 304 7.94 -15.38 -10.89
N VAL A 305 8.54 -15.50 -12.06
CA VAL A 305 7.83 -15.64 -13.35
C VAL A 305 6.96 -16.88 -13.37
N ASP A 306 7.50 -18.03 -12.96
CA ASP A 306 6.78 -19.31 -12.93
C ASP A 306 5.60 -19.27 -11.95
N SER A 307 5.78 -18.64 -10.79
CA SER A 307 4.71 -18.40 -9.82
C SER A 307 3.58 -17.57 -10.43
N CYS A 308 3.90 -16.45 -11.08
CA CYS A 308 2.89 -15.64 -11.76
C CYS A 308 2.16 -16.43 -12.86
N ILE A 309 2.89 -17.20 -13.68
CA ILE A 309 2.31 -18.02 -14.75
C ILE A 309 1.39 -19.11 -14.17
N LYS A 310 1.77 -19.74 -13.08
CA LYS A 310 0.96 -20.76 -12.37
C LYS A 310 -0.44 -20.24 -12.05
N PHE A 311 -0.55 -19.04 -11.50
CA PHE A 311 -1.83 -18.44 -11.13
C PHE A 311 -2.57 -17.83 -12.32
N LEU A 312 -1.86 -17.18 -13.24
CA LEU A 312 -2.46 -16.57 -14.42
C LEU A 312 -2.89 -17.59 -15.44
N GLY A 313 -2.15 -18.70 -15.58
CA GLY A 313 -2.35 -19.67 -16.66
C GLY A 313 -2.12 -19.04 -18.05
N LYS A 314 -2.61 -19.70 -19.11
CA LYS A 314 -2.38 -19.24 -20.49
C LYS A 314 -3.11 -17.93 -20.79
N GLY A 315 -2.39 -16.90 -21.19
CA GLY A 315 -2.93 -15.65 -21.70
C GLY A 315 -3.41 -15.78 -23.15
N LYS A 316 -4.35 -14.90 -23.52
CA LYS A 316 -4.93 -14.77 -24.87
C LYS A 316 -5.05 -13.31 -25.24
N GLU A 317 -5.38 -13.03 -26.50
CA GLU A 317 -5.77 -11.69 -26.92
C GLU A 317 -7.12 -11.30 -26.28
N PHE A 318 -7.28 -10.00 -26.03
CA PHE A 318 -8.52 -9.46 -25.48
C PHE A 318 -9.69 -9.65 -26.45
N GLN A 319 -10.74 -10.29 -25.99
CA GLN A 319 -11.93 -10.60 -26.81
C GLN A 319 -13.15 -9.76 -26.44
N GLY A 320 -13.01 -8.82 -25.47
CA GLY A 320 -14.09 -7.98 -25.04
C GLY A 320 -14.39 -6.84 -26.04
N GLN A 321 -15.65 -6.49 -26.22
CA GLN A 321 -16.02 -5.22 -26.86
C GLN A 321 -15.98 -4.15 -25.77
N PHE A 322 -14.90 -3.40 -25.67
CA PHE A 322 -14.83 -2.22 -24.83
C PHE A 322 -15.24 -1.01 -25.71
N THR A 323 -16.43 -0.48 -25.47
CA THR A 323 -16.81 0.83 -26.01
C THR A 323 -16.38 1.87 -24.98
N PRO A 324 -15.39 2.72 -25.27
CA PRO A 324 -15.01 3.79 -24.35
C PRO A 324 -16.26 4.60 -24.03
N THR A 325 -16.56 4.75 -22.75
CA THR A 325 -17.61 5.67 -22.33
C THR A 325 -17.20 7.05 -22.83
N GLN A 326 -17.96 7.63 -23.75
CA GLN A 326 -17.70 8.97 -24.24
C GLN A 326 -17.51 9.87 -23.03
N GLN A 327 -16.43 10.64 -23.02
CA GLN A 327 -16.13 11.65 -22.02
C GLN A 327 -17.39 12.50 -21.79
N GLN A 328 -18.06 12.27 -20.69
CA GLN A 328 -19.12 13.18 -20.26
C GLN A 328 -18.43 14.48 -19.89
N ASN A 329 -18.75 15.47 -20.69
CA ASN A 329 -18.43 16.88 -20.65
C ASN A 329 -17.73 17.35 -19.35
N VAL A 330 -16.50 17.80 -19.51
CA VAL A 330 -15.85 18.71 -18.59
C VAL A 330 -16.85 19.84 -18.30
N CYS A 331 -17.17 20.04 -17.02
CA CYS A 331 -18.04 21.13 -16.61
C CYS A 331 -17.37 22.44 -17.02
N THR A 332 -17.92 23.11 -18.03
CA THR A 332 -17.45 24.40 -18.54
C THR A 332 -18.13 25.58 -17.84
N ASN A 333 -18.77 25.34 -16.70
CA ASN A 333 -19.44 26.40 -15.95
C ASN A 333 -18.40 27.17 -15.10
N PRO A 334 -18.10 28.45 -15.39
CA PRO A 334 -17.12 29.26 -14.68
C PRO A 334 -17.50 29.60 -13.22
N ASP A 335 -18.74 29.34 -12.80
CA ASP A 335 -19.24 29.69 -11.47
C ASP A 335 -19.19 28.52 -10.46
N HIS A 336 -18.52 27.41 -10.78
CA HIS A 336 -18.39 26.30 -9.85
C HIS A 336 -17.39 26.59 -8.74
N ASN A 337 -17.86 26.57 -7.49
CA ASN A 337 -17.06 26.73 -6.29
C ASN A 337 -16.28 25.43 -5.97
N HIS A 338 -14.97 25.45 -6.17
CA HIS A 338 -14.05 24.32 -5.94
C HIS A 338 -13.75 24.03 -4.46
N SER A 339 -14.48 24.61 -3.51
CA SER A 339 -14.29 24.43 -2.07
C SER A 339 -15.16 23.34 -1.44
N ASP A 340 -15.96 22.60 -2.21
CA ASP A 340 -16.77 21.50 -1.69
C ASP A 340 -15.92 20.23 -1.55
N PRO A 341 -15.70 19.70 -0.34
CA PRO A 341 -14.89 18.49 -0.11
C PRO A 341 -15.51 17.21 -0.67
N ASN A 342 -16.77 17.26 -1.14
CA ASN A 342 -17.46 16.12 -1.77
C ASN A 342 -17.43 16.15 -3.30
N HIS A 343 -16.74 17.11 -3.90
CA HIS A 343 -16.69 17.24 -5.34
C HIS A 343 -15.61 16.29 -5.93
N THR A 344 -16.06 15.18 -6.46
CA THR A 344 -15.19 14.24 -7.20
C THR A 344 -15.10 14.65 -8.66
N HIS A 345 -13.95 15.15 -9.08
CA HIS A 345 -13.64 15.26 -10.50
C HIS A 345 -13.36 13.87 -11.08
N ASN A 346 -14.18 13.41 -12.01
CA ASN A 346 -13.84 12.28 -12.86
C ASN A 346 -12.71 12.70 -13.81
N VAL A 347 -11.47 12.48 -13.38
CA VAL A 347 -10.31 12.57 -14.28
C VAL A 347 -10.27 11.27 -15.08
N PRO A 348 -10.16 11.31 -16.42
CA PRO A 348 -10.06 10.10 -17.23
C PRO A 348 -8.84 9.28 -16.78
N PHE A 349 -9.06 8.04 -16.43
CA PHE A 349 -7.99 7.09 -16.13
C PHE A 349 -7.30 6.76 -17.47
N GLY A 350 -6.01 7.08 -17.57
CA GLY A 350 -5.16 6.52 -18.60
C GLY A 350 -4.81 7.45 -19.76
N SER A 351 -3.73 8.16 -19.63
CA SER A 351 -2.82 8.30 -20.75
C SER A 351 -1.67 7.31 -20.53
N ILE A 352 -1.48 6.38 -21.46
CA ILE A 352 -0.21 5.64 -21.59
C ILE A 352 0.88 6.72 -21.67
N ALA A 353 1.82 6.68 -20.72
CA ALA A 353 2.80 7.72 -20.60
C ALA A 353 3.64 7.84 -21.88
N ASN A 354 3.39 8.87 -22.68
CA ASN A 354 4.44 9.44 -23.50
C ASN A 354 5.40 10.14 -22.53
N THR A 355 6.66 9.74 -22.56
CA THR A 355 7.74 10.32 -21.78
C THR A 355 8.05 11.73 -22.27
N ASP A 356 7.25 12.70 -21.82
CA ASP A 356 7.57 14.11 -21.99
C ASP A 356 8.25 14.60 -20.70
N THR A 357 9.55 14.76 -20.77
CA THR A 357 10.48 15.09 -19.67
C THR A 357 10.54 16.59 -19.37
N SER A 358 9.44 17.32 -19.48
CA SER A 358 9.43 18.72 -19.04
C SER A 358 9.11 18.82 -17.54
N PRO A 359 9.91 19.56 -16.74
CA PRO A 359 9.67 19.68 -15.29
C PRO A 359 8.40 20.49 -15.04
N LYS A 360 7.38 19.84 -14.49
CA LYS A 360 6.19 20.53 -13.97
C LYS A 360 6.40 20.88 -12.50
N GLU A 361 6.01 22.12 -12.16
CA GLU A 361 6.08 22.73 -10.82
C GLU A 361 5.69 21.77 -9.68
N GLY A 362 6.52 21.77 -8.63
CA GLY A 362 6.49 20.85 -7.51
C GLY A 362 5.15 20.72 -6.78
N THR A 363 4.96 19.58 -6.17
CA THR A 363 3.79 19.21 -5.36
C THR A 363 3.64 20.15 -4.16
N ARG A 364 2.42 20.24 -3.57
CA ARG A 364 2.16 21.05 -2.37
C ARG A 364 3.10 20.71 -1.19
N LYS A 365 3.63 19.48 -1.13
CA LYS A 365 4.61 19.03 -0.14
C LYS A 365 5.99 19.63 -0.39
N GLU A 366 6.40 19.73 -1.65
CA GLU A 366 7.68 20.34 -2.07
C GLU A 366 7.66 21.85 -1.89
N ARG A 367 6.55 22.53 -2.19
CA ARG A 367 6.36 23.95 -1.90
C ARG A 367 6.48 24.24 -0.39
N ARG A 368 5.86 23.41 0.48
CA ARG A 368 5.99 23.54 1.93
C ARG A 368 7.38 23.21 2.45
N ALA A 369 8.12 22.30 1.80
CA ALA A 369 9.51 22.00 2.14
C ALA A 369 10.43 23.17 1.74
N ALA A 370 10.22 23.76 0.57
CA ALA A 370 10.92 24.97 0.12
C ALA A 370 10.66 26.18 1.05
N GLU A 371 9.39 26.44 1.39
CA GLU A 371 9.03 27.51 2.34
C GLU A 371 9.64 27.31 3.74
N ARG A 372 9.81 26.06 4.18
CA ARG A 372 10.48 25.77 5.47
C ARG A 372 11.99 25.97 5.39
N ALA A 373 12.60 25.65 4.25
CA ALA A 373 14.02 25.89 4.01
C ALA A 373 14.32 27.40 3.95
N GLU A 374 13.54 28.19 3.21
CA GLU A 374 13.64 29.64 3.17
C GLU A 374 13.49 30.32 4.55
N ARG A 375 12.51 29.87 5.34
CA ARG A 375 12.34 30.40 6.71
C ARG A 375 13.50 30.04 7.64
N LYS A 376 14.15 28.91 7.40
CA LYS A 376 15.33 28.49 8.16
C LYS A 376 16.56 29.33 7.80
N ASP A 377 16.76 29.62 6.52
CA ASP A 377 17.84 30.50 6.03
C ASP A 377 17.63 31.95 6.44
N GLN A 378 16.40 32.47 6.41
CA GLN A 378 16.08 33.79 6.94
C GLN A 378 16.35 33.91 8.44
N LYS A 379 16.13 32.83 9.20
CA LYS A 379 16.40 32.80 10.65
C LYS A 379 17.90 32.73 10.96
N LEU A 380 18.70 32.04 10.15
CA LEU A 380 20.17 32.02 10.25
C LEU A 380 20.77 33.39 9.92
N ASN A 381 20.32 34.01 8.83
CA ASN A 381 20.78 35.35 8.43
C ASN A 381 20.41 36.46 9.42
N LEU A 382 19.35 36.26 10.23
CA LEU A 382 18.97 37.20 11.32
C LEU A 382 19.80 37.02 12.60
N LEU A 383 20.45 35.87 12.77
CA LEU A 383 21.36 35.59 13.87
C LEU A 383 22.78 36.10 13.60
N ASP A 384 23.24 35.98 12.35
CA ASP A 384 24.59 36.47 11.93
C ASP A 384 24.68 37.99 11.83
N ASN A 385 23.56 38.72 11.81
CA ASN A 385 23.55 40.19 11.82
C ASN A 385 23.40 40.82 13.23
N LYS A 386 23.59 40.03 14.29
CA LYS A 386 23.50 40.51 15.70
C LYS A 386 24.79 40.34 16.51
N GLU A 387 25.92 40.06 15.86
CA GLU A 387 27.26 40.17 16.47
C GLU A 387 27.99 41.46 16.05
#